data_df460caa3ef8c99e1cb23247caca68bf
#
_entry.id   df460caa3ef8c99e1cb23247caca68bf
#
_cell.length_a   1.000
_cell.length_b   1.000
_cell.length_c   1.000
_cell.angle_alpha   90.00
_cell.angle_beta   90.00
_cell.angle_gamma   90.00
#
_symmetry.space_group_name_H-M   'P 1'
#
loop_
_entity.id
_entity.type
_entity.pdbx_description
1 polymer ?
#
loop_
_entity_poly.entity_id
_entity_poly.type
_entity_poly.pdbx_seq_one_letter_code
_entity_poly.pdbx_strand_id
1 'polypeptide(L)'
;MKKLLTIICVALLCVTTGYAQKAKFGHVDYGTVMKEMPGIDTAQQALLTYQQELEAVGQQMADEFKTKQAEYTNLANTTTSSAILKVKEDELMKLYKRLQDFVSSSEQELQAKQIELLKPFQERLLAAIKTVAEREKYTYVFDITMCAFHNETDDLTAAVRAELDIK
;
A
#
# COMPACT_ATOMS: atom_id res chain seq x y z
N MET A 1 8.83 -27.02 66.18
CA MET A 1 7.64 -26.80 65.37
C MET A 1 7.70 -25.48 64.58
N LYS A 2 8.02 -24.31 65.18
CA LYS A 2 8.07 -23.04 64.51
C LYS A 2 9.12 -22.97 63.33
N LYS A 3 10.30 -23.58 63.53
CA LYS A 3 11.37 -23.64 62.51
C LYS A 3 11.01 -24.52 61.28
N LEU A 4 10.21 -25.57 61.53
CA LEU A 4 9.74 -26.45 60.43
C LEU A 4 8.67 -25.77 59.60
N LEU A 5 7.80 -24.98 60.21
CA LEU A 5 6.76 -24.21 59.57
C LEU A 5 7.36 -23.11 58.64
N THR A 6 8.44 -22.44 59.10
CA THR A 6 9.15 -21.42 58.29
C THR A 6 9.83 -22.03 57.08
N ILE A 7 10.39 -23.23 57.17
CA ILE A 7 11.02 -23.93 56.03
C ILE A 7 9.97 -24.33 55.02
N ILE A 8 8.79 -24.79 55.47
CA ILE A 8 7.67 -25.13 54.56
C ILE A 8 7.12 -23.88 53.84
N CYS A 9 6.98 -22.75 54.55
CA CYS A 9 6.56 -21.49 53.92
C CYS A 9 7.57 -20.96 52.89
N VAL A 10 8.88 -21.06 53.15
CA VAL A 10 9.92 -20.66 52.21
C VAL A 10 9.97 -21.60 51.00
N ALA A 11 9.77 -22.91 51.18
CA ALA A 11 9.68 -23.87 50.08
C ALA A 11 8.43 -23.67 49.21
N LEU A 12 7.28 -23.26 49.79
CA LEU A 12 6.07 -22.90 49.01
C LEU A 12 6.24 -21.61 48.19
N LEU A 13 7.04 -20.65 48.65
CA LEU A 13 7.34 -19.41 47.94
C LEU A 13 8.28 -19.60 46.73
N CYS A 14 9.10 -20.65 46.73
CA CYS A 14 10.02 -20.95 45.63
C CYS A 14 9.34 -21.68 44.45
N VAL A 15 8.09 -22.15 44.57
CA VAL A 15 7.38 -22.87 43.50
C VAL A 15 6.65 -21.92 42.54
N THR A 16 6.61 -20.62 42.81
CA THR A 16 6.21 -19.64 41.80
C THR A 16 7.36 -19.37 40.83
N THR A 17 7.93 -20.43 40.25
CA THR A 17 8.72 -20.29 39.02
C THR A 17 7.80 -19.71 38.02
N GLY A 18 7.95 -18.39 37.81
CA GLY A 18 7.23 -17.70 36.76
C GLY A 18 7.42 -18.48 35.45
N TYR A 19 6.36 -19.05 34.95
CA TYR A 19 6.29 -19.46 33.58
C TYR A 19 6.50 -18.18 32.78
N ALA A 20 7.75 -17.85 32.50
CA ALA A 20 8.08 -16.90 31.44
C ALA A 20 7.42 -17.52 30.20
N GLN A 21 6.24 -17.04 29.83
CA GLN A 21 5.59 -17.47 28.63
C GLN A 21 6.61 -17.20 27.52
N LYS A 22 7.19 -18.27 26.99
CA LYS A 22 8.07 -18.14 25.82
C LYS A 22 7.26 -17.41 24.77
N ALA A 23 7.75 -16.24 24.36
CA ALA A 23 7.10 -15.49 23.28
C ALA A 23 6.94 -16.43 22.08
N LYS A 24 5.71 -16.60 21.64
CA LYS A 24 5.38 -17.41 20.46
C LYS A 24 5.45 -16.49 19.24
N PHE A 25 6.29 -16.84 18.29
CA PHE A 25 6.49 -16.11 17.05
C PHE A 25 5.85 -16.90 15.91
N GLY A 26 5.19 -16.19 15.00
CA GLY A 26 4.62 -16.77 13.80
C GLY A 26 4.89 -15.90 12.59
N HIS A 27 4.57 -16.42 11.43
CA HIS A 27 4.66 -15.68 10.18
C HIS A 27 3.43 -15.93 9.30
N VAL A 28 3.23 -15.03 8.35
CA VAL A 28 2.15 -15.08 7.36
C VAL A 28 2.68 -14.60 6.02
N ASP A 29 2.28 -15.23 4.93
CA ASP A 29 2.48 -14.69 3.59
C ASP A 29 1.41 -13.62 3.30
N TYR A 30 1.73 -12.39 3.77
CA TYR A 30 0.85 -11.24 3.62
C TYR A 30 0.52 -10.96 2.15
N GLY A 31 1.53 -11.06 1.28
CA GLY A 31 1.38 -10.78 -0.15
C GLY A 31 0.46 -11.75 -0.87
N THR A 32 0.60 -13.05 -0.59
CA THR A 32 -0.26 -14.08 -1.17
C THR A 32 -1.69 -13.94 -0.67
N VAL A 33 -1.90 -13.81 0.64
CA VAL A 33 -3.26 -13.65 1.20
C VAL A 33 -3.93 -12.40 0.63
N MET A 34 -3.22 -11.26 0.55
CA MET A 34 -3.75 -10.03 -0.02
C MET A 34 -4.27 -10.21 -1.45
N LYS A 35 -3.52 -10.92 -2.29
CA LYS A 35 -3.90 -11.18 -3.70
C LYS A 35 -5.12 -12.09 -3.84
N GLU A 36 -5.34 -12.95 -2.86
CA GLU A 36 -6.45 -13.91 -2.87
C GLU A 36 -7.71 -13.37 -2.19
N MET A 37 -7.67 -12.16 -1.61
CA MET A 37 -8.82 -11.57 -0.94
C MET A 37 -9.99 -11.32 -1.90
N PRO A 38 -11.23 -11.72 -1.52
CA PRO A 38 -12.40 -11.45 -2.34
C PRO A 38 -12.56 -9.96 -2.66
N GLY A 39 -12.62 -9.63 -3.95
CA GLY A 39 -12.80 -8.26 -4.45
C GLY A 39 -11.50 -7.50 -4.72
N ILE A 40 -10.34 -8.06 -4.42
CA ILE A 40 -9.05 -7.41 -4.70
C ILE A 40 -8.84 -7.16 -6.20
N ASP A 41 -9.25 -8.12 -7.03
CA ASP A 41 -9.16 -8.00 -8.49
C ASP A 41 -9.98 -6.81 -9.00
N THR A 42 -11.15 -6.58 -8.43
CA THR A 42 -12.00 -5.42 -8.78
C THR A 42 -11.31 -4.11 -8.40
N ALA A 43 -10.67 -4.04 -7.24
CA ALA A 43 -9.92 -2.86 -6.82
C ALA A 43 -8.70 -2.62 -7.70
N GLN A 44 -7.98 -3.67 -8.08
CA GLN A 44 -6.85 -3.59 -9.00
C GLN A 44 -7.30 -3.14 -10.41
N GLN A 45 -8.40 -3.67 -10.90
CA GLN A 45 -8.96 -3.24 -12.19
C GLN A 45 -9.42 -1.78 -12.16
N ALA A 46 -10.03 -1.33 -11.08
CA ALA A 46 -10.39 0.07 -10.91
C ALA A 46 -9.16 1.00 -10.89
N LEU A 47 -8.07 0.58 -10.26
CA LEU A 47 -6.82 1.32 -10.27
C LEU A 47 -6.21 1.39 -11.69
N LEU A 48 -6.20 0.28 -12.41
CA LEU A 48 -5.72 0.23 -13.79
C LEU A 48 -6.55 1.13 -14.71
N THR A 49 -7.88 1.10 -14.58
CA THR A 49 -8.78 1.97 -15.34
C THR A 49 -8.49 3.44 -15.05
N TYR A 50 -8.34 3.80 -13.78
CA TYR A 50 -8.02 5.18 -13.37
C TYR A 50 -6.66 5.65 -13.92
N GLN A 51 -5.65 4.78 -13.92
CA GLN A 51 -4.35 5.07 -14.55
C GLN A 51 -4.51 5.35 -16.05
N GLN A 52 -5.28 4.51 -16.77
CA GLN A 52 -5.52 4.70 -18.21
C GLN A 52 -6.26 6.00 -18.50
N GLU A 53 -7.20 6.41 -17.65
CA GLU A 53 -7.90 7.70 -17.77
C GLU A 53 -6.92 8.87 -17.63
N LEU A 54 -6.03 8.84 -16.63
CA LEU A 54 -5.00 9.87 -16.46
C LEU A 54 -4.03 9.91 -17.62
N GLU A 55 -3.58 8.76 -18.12
CA GLU A 55 -2.72 8.66 -19.30
C GLU A 55 -3.39 9.25 -20.55
N ALA A 56 -4.67 8.97 -20.76
CA ALA A 56 -5.43 9.50 -21.88
C ALA A 56 -5.56 11.03 -21.84
N VAL A 57 -5.83 11.60 -20.66
CA VAL A 57 -5.87 13.06 -20.47
C VAL A 57 -4.50 13.68 -20.70
N GLY A 58 -3.43 13.08 -20.16
CA GLY A 58 -2.06 13.54 -20.38
C GLY A 58 -1.66 13.54 -21.87
N GLN A 59 -2.02 12.47 -22.58
CA GLN A 59 -1.78 12.37 -24.02
C GLN A 59 -2.55 13.45 -24.81
N GLN A 60 -3.82 13.68 -24.48
CA GLN A 60 -4.61 14.74 -25.10
C GLN A 60 -3.98 16.12 -24.90
N MET A 61 -3.50 16.42 -23.70
CA MET A 61 -2.82 17.69 -23.39
C MET A 61 -1.49 17.82 -24.16
N ALA A 62 -0.74 16.72 -24.28
CA ALA A 62 0.51 16.70 -25.04
C ALA A 62 0.27 16.93 -26.55
N ASP A 63 -0.78 16.32 -27.11
CA ASP A 63 -1.16 16.51 -28.50
C ASP A 63 -1.67 17.94 -28.78
N GLU A 64 -2.43 18.52 -27.84
CA GLU A 64 -2.83 19.94 -27.90
C GLU A 64 -1.59 20.85 -27.92
N PHE A 65 -0.64 20.62 -27.04
CA PHE A 65 0.61 21.38 -26.99
C PHE A 65 1.38 21.28 -28.30
N LYS A 66 1.56 20.07 -28.83
CA LYS A 66 2.24 19.82 -30.13
C LYS A 66 1.57 20.53 -31.29
N THR A 67 0.25 20.52 -31.32
CA THR A 67 -0.53 21.21 -32.37
C THR A 67 -0.34 22.71 -32.28
N LYS A 68 -0.45 23.29 -31.09
CA LYS A 68 -0.24 24.72 -30.86
C LYS A 68 1.19 25.16 -31.14
N GLN A 69 2.17 24.32 -30.83
CA GLN A 69 3.57 24.57 -31.19
C GLN A 69 3.79 24.62 -32.71
N ALA A 70 3.17 23.71 -33.44
CA ALA A 70 3.22 23.74 -34.91
C ALA A 70 2.54 24.99 -35.51
N GLU A 71 1.37 25.39 -34.97
CA GLU A 71 0.70 26.64 -35.33
C GLU A 71 1.59 27.87 -35.09
N TYR A 72 2.23 27.95 -33.94
CA TYR A 72 3.18 29.03 -33.61
C TYR A 72 4.36 29.07 -34.58
N THR A 73 4.97 27.92 -34.86
CA THR A 73 6.11 27.83 -35.78
C THR A 73 5.73 28.31 -37.18
N ASN A 74 4.57 27.90 -37.69
CA ASN A 74 4.07 28.36 -39.00
C ASN A 74 3.80 29.86 -39.02
N LEU A 75 3.21 30.40 -37.95
CA LEU A 75 2.92 31.82 -37.83
C LEU A 75 4.21 32.64 -37.73
N ALA A 76 5.22 32.17 -37.02
CA ALA A 76 6.52 32.84 -36.87
C ALA A 76 7.26 32.96 -38.24
N ASN A 77 7.04 32.01 -39.13
CA ASN A 77 7.63 32.02 -40.46
C ASN A 77 6.88 32.94 -41.46
N THR A 78 5.65 33.33 -41.17
CA THR A 78 4.77 34.06 -42.11
C THR A 78 4.36 35.44 -41.61
N THR A 79 4.51 35.75 -40.35
CA THR A 79 4.05 37.02 -39.75
C THR A 79 5.22 37.85 -39.22
N THR A 80 5.13 39.19 -39.46
CA THR A 80 6.07 40.19 -38.92
C THR A 80 5.55 40.86 -37.62
N SER A 81 4.33 40.55 -37.18
CA SER A 81 3.73 41.15 -36.00
C SER A 81 4.26 40.50 -34.72
N SER A 82 5.21 41.16 -34.07
CA SER A 82 5.78 40.72 -32.81
C SER A 82 4.75 40.60 -31.68
N ALA A 83 3.71 41.43 -31.69
CA ALA A 83 2.65 41.36 -30.68
C ALA A 83 1.83 40.08 -30.76
N ILE A 84 1.50 39.63 -32.00
CA ILE A 84 0.76 38.37 -32.20
C ILE A 84 1.62 37.18 -31.79
N LEU A 85 2.90 37.17 -32.17
CA LEU A 85 3.82 36.11 -31.79
C LEU A 85 3.98 35.99 -30.27
N LYS A 86 4.08 37.13 -29.59
CA LYS A 86 4.17 37.11 -28.12
C LYS A 86 2.93 36.53 -27.44
N VAL A 87 1.74 36.87 -27.95
CA VAL A 87 0.49 36.25 -27.40
C VAL A 87 0.50 34.74 -27.56
N LYS A 88 0.93 34.26 -28.74
CA LYS A 88 1.00 32.81 -29.01
C LYS A 88 2.08 32.09 -28.19
N GLU A 89 3.20 32.74 -27.96
CA GLU A 89 4.25 32.24 -27.08
C GLU A 89 3.73 32.13 -25.63
N ASP A 90 3.04 33.14 -25.13
CA ASP A 90 2.44 33.12 -23.78
C ASP A 90 1.37 32.01 -23.66
N GLU A 91 0.57 31.77 -24.70
CA GLU A 91 -0.37 30.64 -24.75
C GLU A 91 0.36 29.29 -24.65
N LEU A 92 1.44 29.09 -25.41
CA LEU A 92 2.25 27.87 -25.37
C LEU A 92 2.89 27.64 -24.00
N MET A 93 3.45 28.71 -23.40
CA MET A 93 4.04 28.60 -22.05
C MET A 93 3.02 28.19 -21.01
N LYS A 94 1.80 28.75 -21.06
CA LYS A 94 0.71 28.38 -20.16
C LYS A 94 0.30 26.89 -20.35
N LEU A 95 0.21 26.47 -21.61
CA LEU A 95 -0.16 25.09 -21.93
C LEU A 95 0.91 24.09 -21.46
N TYR A 96 2.19 24.42 -21.70
CA TYR A 96 3.32 23.63 -21.22
C TYR A 96 3.32 23.51 -19.69
N LYS A 97 3.13 24.65 -19.00
CA LYS A 97 3.03 24.64 -17.53
C LYS A 97 1.87 23.76 -17.04
N ARG A 98 0.69 23.89 -17.69
CA ARG A 98 -0.49 23.08 -17.33
C ARG A 98 -0.21 21.57 -17.53
N LEU A 99 0.50 21.20 -18.59
CA LEU A 99 0.91 19.81 -18.84
C LEU A 99 1.87 19.30 -17.74
N GLN A 100 2.87 20.11 -17.37
CA GLN A 100 3.79 19.73 -16.27
C GLN A 100 3.07 19.60 -14.93
N ASP A 101 2.20 20.56 -14.62
CA ASP A 101 1.42 20.54 -13.37
C ASP A 101 0.51 19.28 -13.34
N PHE A 102 -0.12 18.93 -14.48
CA PHE A 102 -0.94 17.73 -14.59
C PHE A 102 -0.12 16.45 -14.39
N VAL A 103 1.04 16.29 -15.00
CA VAL A 103 1.90 15.11 -14.80
C VAL A 103 2.24 14.93 -13.34
N SER A 104 2.64 16.02 -12.66
CA SER A 104 2.98 15.97 -11.24
C SER A 104 1.77 15.66 -10.34
N SER A 105 0.60 16.22 -10.63
CA SER A 105 -0.63 15.94 -9.87
C SER A 105 -1.15 14.53 -10.12
N SER A 106 -1.06 14.02 -11.36
CA SER A 106 -1.51 12.68 -11.73
C SER A 106 -0.80 11.57 -10.96
N GLU A 107 0.50 11.73 -10.73
CA GLU A 107 1.26 10.76 -9.92
C GLU A 107 0.75 10.72 -8.47
N GLN A 108 0.46 11.90 -7.89
CA GLN A 108 -0.08 11.99 -6.54
C GLN A 108 -1.51 11.46 -6.47
N GLU A 109 -2.34 11.75 -7.46
CA GLU A 109 -3.72 11.27 -7.55
C GLU A 109 -3.75 9.73 -7.69
N LEU A 110 -2.88 9.16 -8.54
CA LEU A 110 -2.77 7.71 -8.69
C LEU A 110 -2.35 7.03 -7.38
N GLN A 111 -1.38 7.61 -6.68
CA GLN A 111 -0.94 7.09 -5.38
C GLN A 111 -2.07 7.19 -4.34
N ALA A 112 -2.79 8.31 -4.29
CA ALA A 112 -3.92 8.48 -3.39
C ALA A 112 -5.04 7.47 -3.70
N LYS A 113 -5.33 7.24 -5.00
CA LYS A 113 -6.32 6.27 -5.46
C LYS A 113 -5.94 4.84 -5.10
N GLN A 114 -4.66 4.49 -5.22
CA GLN A 114 -4.13 3.19 -4.80
C GLN A 114 -4.35 2.96 -3.30
N ILE A 115 -4.01 3.95 -2.47
CA ILE A 115 -4.23 3.88 -1.02
C ILE A 115 -5.72 3.73 -0.72
N GLU A 116 -6.58 4.56 -1.33
CA GLU A 116 -8.04 4.51 -1.16
C GLU A 116 -8.60 3.11 -1.45
N LEU A 117 -8.22 2.52 -2.59
CA LEU A 117 -8.75 1.25 -3.04
C LEU A 117 -8.21 0.05 -2.25
N LEU A 118 -6.95 0.09 -1.82
CA LEU A 118 -6.31 -1.05 -1.16
C LEU A 118 -6.43 -1.02 0.38
N LYS A 119 -6.63 0.16 0.97
CA LYS A 119 -6.74 0.33 2.42
C LYS A 119 -7.77 -0.59 3.08
N PRO A 120 -9.01 -0.74 2.57
CA PRO A 120 -9.99 -1.64 3.19
C PRO A 120 -9.52 -3.10 3.24
N PHE A 121 -8.79 -3.56 2.22
CA PHE A 121 -8.24 -4.92 2.18
C PHE A 121 -7.11 -5.08 3.18
N GLN A 122 -6.21 -4.09 3.28
CA GLN A 122 -5.14 -4.08 4.27
C GLN A 122 -5.69 -4.14 5.70
N GLU A 123 -6.69 -3.32 6.00
CA GLU A 123 -7.33 -3.30 7.32
C GLU A 123 -8.01 -4.63 7.67
N ARG A 124 -8.73 -5.24 6.70
CA ARG A 124 -9.35 -6.56 6.90
C ARG A 124 -8.30 -7.65 7.11
N LEU A 125 -7.22 -7.66 6.33
CA LEU A 125 -6.14 -8.64 6.47
C LEU A 125 -5.44 -8.50 7.83
N LEU A 126 -5.11 -7.27 8.25
CA LEU A 126 -4.51 -7.02 9.55
C LEU A 126 -5.43 -7.43 10.71
N ALA A 127 -6.74 -7.20 10.57
CA ALA A 127 -7.72 -7.64 11.56
C ALA A 127 -7.79 -9.17 11.65
N ALA A 128 -7.78 -9.87 10.52
CA ALA A 128 -7.75 -11.34 10.49
C ALA A 128 -6.48 -11.91 11.11
N ILE A 129 -5.31 -11.35 10.76
CA ILE A 129 -4.03 -11.74 11.38
C ILE A 129 -4.09 -11.55 12.90
N LYS A 130 -4.61 -10.41 13.37
CA LYS A 130 -4.77 -10.14 14.80
C LYS A 130 -5.66 -11.17 15.46
N THR A 131 -6.83 -11.46 14.89
CA THR A 131 -7.79 -12.44 15.42
C THR A 131 -7.15 -13.82 15.55
N VAL A 132 -6.45 -14.28 14.51
CA VAL A 132 -5.76 -15.58 14.52
C VAL A 132 -4.63 -15.59 15.56
N ALA A 133 -3.82 -14.53 15.60
CA ALA A 133 -2.71 -14.43 16.55
C ALA A 133 -3.18 -14.48 18.00
N GLU A 134 -4.25 -13.75 18.35
CA GLU A 134 -4.84 -13.73 19.69
C GLU A 134 -5.43 -15.11 20.05
N ARG A 135 -6.18 -15.74 19.14
CA ARG A 135 -6.77 -17.07 19.31
C ARG A 135 -5.71 -18.13 19.58
N GLU A 136 -4.60 -18.08 18.86
CA GLU A 136 -3.54 -19.08 18.95
C GLU A 136 -2.39 -18.69 19.88
N LYS A 137 -2.53 -17.54 20.57
CA LYS A 137 -1.59 -17.02 21.57
C LYS A 137 -0.20 -16.72 21.03
N TYR A 138 -0.12 -16.24 19.80
CA TYR A 138 1.11 -15.68 19.26
C TYR A 138 1.40 -14.31 19.86
N THR A 139 2.66 -14.05 20.18
CA THR A 139 3.12 -12.76 20.70
C THR A 139 3.45 -11.81 19.56
N TYR A 140 4.00 -12.34 18.45
CA TYR A 140 4.33 -11.60 17.25
C TYR A 140 4.02 -12.44 16.01
N VAL A 141 3.57 -11.78 14.96
CA VAL A 141 3.41 -12.35 13.62
C VAL A 141 4.14 -11.44 12.64
N PHE A 142 5.03 -12.03 11.85
CA PHE A 142 5.84 -11.32 10.86
C PHE A 142 5.35 -11.63 9.45
N ASP A 143 5.59 -10.72 8.52
CA ASP A 143 5.50 -11.06 7.11
C ASP A 143 6.65 -12.01 6.75
N ILE A 144 6.34 -13.10 6.05
CA ILE A 144 7.33 -14.11 5.64
C ILE A 144 8.47 -13.50 4.82
N THR A 145 8.20 -12.44 4.06
CA THR A 145 9.19 -11.73 3.25
C THR A 145 10.27 -11.02 4.07
N MET A 146 9.98 -10.77 5.36
CA MET A 146 10.94 -10.16 6.29
C MET A 146 11.79 -11.20 7.04
N CYS A 147 11.49 -12.49 6.87
CA CYS A 147 12.17 -13.57 7.56
C CYS A 147 13.29 -14.15 6.68
N ALA A 148 14.54 -14.11 7.15
CA ALA A 148 15.64 -14.79 6.47
C ALA A 148 15.55 -16.33 6.57
N PHE A 149 14.91 -16.82 7.64
CA PHE A 149 14.57 -18.21 7.87
C PHE A 149 13.28 -18.30 8.67
N HIS A 150 12.43 -19.26 8.35
CA HIS A 150 11.19 -19.55 9.06
C HIS A 150 10.95 -21.06 9.17
N ASN A 151 10.17 -21.47 10.16
CA ASN A 151 9.75 -22.85 10.31
C ASN A 151 8.29 -22.97 9.85
N GLU A 152 7.97 -23.97 9.04
CA GLU A 152 6.62 -24.22 8.52
C GLU A 152 5.57 -24.43 9.62
N THR A 153 6.00 -24.88 10.81
CA THR A 153 5.09 -25.10 11.95
C THR A 153 4.51 -23.80 12.53
N ASP A 154 5.15 -22.65 12.24
CA ASP A 154 4.76 -21.35 12.76
C ASP A 154 4.07 -20.49 11.67
N ASP A 155 3.67 -21.10 10.56
CA ASP A 155 2.95 -20.45 9.46
C ASP A 155 1.44 -20.32 9.77
N LEU A 156 0.96 -19.09 9.83
CA LEU A 156 -0.44 -18.76 10.06
C LEU A 156 -1.22 -18.48 8.77
N THR A 157 -0.58 -18.57 7.60
CA THR A 157 -1.19 -18.21 6.31
C THR A 157 -2.51 -18.93 6.08
N ALA A 158 -2.55 -20.24 6.30
CA ALA A 158 -3.77 -21.04 6.13
C ALA A 158 -4.88 -20.65 7.12
N ALA A 159 -4.53 -20.36 8.37
CA ALA A 159 -5.49 -19.93 9.39
C ALA A 159 -6.05 -18.54 9.11
N VAL A 160 -5.21 -17.62 8.59
CA VAL A 160 -5.63 -16.27 8.18
C VAL A 160 -6.52 -16.32 6.93
N ARG A 161 -6.21 -17.19 5.96
CA ARG A 161 -7.08 -17.44 4.79
C ARG A 161 -8.47 -17.92 5.22
N ALA A 162 -8.51 -18.87 6.14
CA ALA A 162 -9.79 -19.36 6.67
C ALA A 162 -10.58 -18.28 7.42
N GLU A 163 -9.91 -17.39 8.16
CA GLU A 163 -10.55 -16.25 8.84
C GLU A 163 -11.15 -15.22 7.88
N LEU A 164 -10.57 -15.13 6.66
CA LEU A 164 -11.03 -14.25 5.59
C LEU A 164 -12.02 -14.90 4.61
N ASP A 165 -12.45 -16.14 4.86
CA ASP A 165 -13.28 -16.95 3.94
C ASP A 165 -12.65 -17.17 2.55
N ILE A 166 -11.33 -17.17 2.46
CA ILE A 166 -10.58 -17.48 1.24
C ILE A 166 -10.53 -19.00 1.09
N LYS A 167 -11.04 -19.51 -0.04
CA LYS A 167 -11.10 -20.95 -0.35
C LYS A 167 -9.86 -21.41 -1.08
#